data_fac045e345d56933491e5777a62932c0
#
_entry.id   fac045e345d56933491e5777a62932c0
#
_cell.length_a   1.000
_cell.length_b   1.000
_cell.length_c   1.000
_cell.angle_alpha   90.00
_cell.angle_beta   90.00
_cell.angle_gamma   90.00
#
_symmetry.space_group_name_H-M   'P 1'
#
loop_
_entity.id
_entity.type
_entity.pdbx_description
1 polymer ?
#
loop_
_entity_poly.entity_id
_entity_poly.type
_entity_poly.pdbx_seq_one_letter_code
_entity_poly.pdbx_strand_id
1 'polypeptide(L)'
;MCGRYYIDTNWLDEIGNVVYSFDIDWKICKEQFQGDILPTNTAPIIEKTEHGLQLSLCKWGFHLQKGKNLVINARAETVLDKPSFSNGIWYHRIVIPASGFYEWNRLREKNTFTRSDASVLYLAGFCDWFDNERR
;
A
#
# COMPACT_ATOMS: atom_id res chain seq x y z
N MET A 1 -8.60 7.05 9.91
CA MET A 1 -7.36 6.79 9.11
C MET A 1 -7.15 5.29 9.08
N CYS A 2 -6.98 4.74 7.87
CA CYS A 2 -6.86 3.30 7.66
C CYS A 2 -5.62 2.73 8.39
N GLY A 3 -5.82 1.75 9.26
CA GLY A 3 -4.77 1.01 9.95
C GLY A 3 -4.77 -0.48 9.60
N ARG A 4 -5.63 -0.89 8.65
CA ARG A 4 -5.74 -2.26 8.18
C ARG A 4 -6.49 -2.31 6.85
N TYR A 5 -5.96 -3.03 5.88
CA TYR A 5 -6.66 -3.40 4.65
C TYR A 5 -6.54 -4.90 4.41
N TYR A 6 -7.20 -5.43 3.42
CA TYR A 6 -7.10 -6.85 3.11
C TYR A 6 -7.04 -7.09 1.60
N ILE A 7 -6.51 -8.25 1.27
CA ILE A 7 -6.38 -8.76 -0.09
C ILE A 7 -7.05 -10.13 -0.13
N ASP A 8 -7.95 -10.34 -1.06
CA ASP A 8 -8.60 -11.64 -1.32
C ASP A 8 -7.94 -12.37 -2.51
N THR A 9 -8.45 -13.55 -2.85
CA THR A 9 -7.83 -14.45 -3.84
C THR A 9 -7.86 -13.96 -5.28
N ASN A 10 -8.75 -13.02 -5.63
CA ASN A 10 -9.03 -12.66 -7.03
C ASN A 10 -8.26 -11.43 -7.51
N TRP A 11 -7.62 -10.72 -6.59
CA TRP A 11 -6.97 -9.45 -6.89
C TRP A 11 -5.88 -9.53 -7.96
N LEU A 12 -5.11 -10.62 -8.01
CA LEU A 12 -4.00 -10.78 -8.97
C LEU A 12 -4.47 -10.93 -10.40
N ASP A 13 -5.59 -11.59 -10.62
CA ASP A 13 -6.14 -11.78 -11.97
C ASP A 13 -6.56 -10.42 -12.56
N GLU A 14 -7.09 -9.53 -11.72
CA GLU A 14 -7.44 -8.17 -12.12
C GLU A 14 -6.19 -7.30 -12.35
N ILE A 15 -5.20 -7.36 -11.46
CA ILE A 15 -3.95 -6.60 -11.57
C ILE A 15 -3.12 -7.04 -12.76
N GLY A 16 -3.13 -8.31 -13.14
CA GLY A 16 -2.44 -8.81 -14.31
C GLY A 16 -2.79 -8.08 -15.60
N ASN A 17 -3.95 -7.42 -15.66
CA ASN A 17 -4.35 -6.56 -16.76
C ASN A 17 -3.80 -5.13 -16.68
N VAL A 18 -3.24 -4.73 -15.54
CA VAL A 18 -2.78 -3.37 -15.26
C VAL A 18 -1.26 -3.27 -15.27
N VAL A 19 -0.57 -4.30 -14.79
CA VAL A 19 0.89 -4.28 -14.67
C VAL A 19 1.56 -4.93 -15.89
N TYR A 20 2.67 -4.33 -16.32
CA TYR A 20 3.47 -4.84 -17.43
C TYR A 20 4.42 -5.97 -16.99
N SER A 21 4.91 -5.93 -15.76
CA SER A 21 5.87 -6.87 -15.23
C SER A 21 5.69 -7.10 -13.73
N PHE A 22 6.24 -8.20 -13.26
CA PHE A 22 6.27 -8.59 -11.86
C PHE A 22 7.74 -8.72 -11.43
N ASP A 23 8.11 -8.01 -10.37
CA ASP A 23 9.43 -8.12 -9.73
C ASP A 23 9.50 -9.32 -8.76
N ILE A 24 8.41 -10.03 -8.62
CA ILE A 24 8.22 -11.17 -7.72
C ILE A 24 7.51 -12.31 -8.45
N ASP A 25 7.77 -13.54 -8.01
CA ASP A 25 7.03 -14.69 -8.50
C ASP A 25 5.54 -14.54 -8.15
N TRP A 26 4.73 -14.44 -9.16
CA TRP A 26 3.31 -14.23 -9.09
C TRP A 26 2.57 -15.32 -8.29
N LYS A 27 3.02 -16.58 -8.34
CA LYS A 27 2.42 -17.67 -7.56
C LYS A 27 2.67 -17.48 -6.06
N ILE A 28 3.90 -17.11 -5.70
CA ILE A 28 4.26 -16.77 -4.33
C ILE A 28 3.44 -15.58 -3.84
N CYS A 29 3.26 -14.57 -4.68
CA CYS A 29 2.48 -13.40 -4.35
C CYS A 29 1.01 -13.75 -4.03
N LYS A 30 0.40 -14.61 -4.83
CA LYS A 30 -1.00 -15.03 -4.64
C LYS A 30 -1.22 -15.78 -3.33
N GLU A 31 -0.30 -16.64 -2.95
CA GLU A 31 -0.41 -17.46 -1.73
C GLU A 31 -0.04 -16.69 -0.46
N GLN A 32 0.96 -15.83 -0.56
CA GLN A 32 1.56 -15.16 0.60
C GLN A 32 0.79 -13.92 1.07
N PHE A 33 0.12 -13.20 0.16
CA PHE A 33 -0.51 -11.90 0.45
C PHE A 33 -2.04 -11.97 0.49
N GLN A 34 -2.60 -13.07 0.99
CA GLN A 34 -4.03 -13.19 1.26
C GLN A 34 -4.35 -12.83 2.70
N GLY A 35 -5.46 -12.12 2.90
CA GLY A 35 -5.96 -11.75 4.22
C GLY A 35 -5.60 -10.32 4.63
N ASP A 36 -5.57 -10.10 5.92
CA ASP A 36 -5.35 -8.78 6.49
C ASP A 36 -3.89 -8.34 6.40
N ILE A 37 -3.68 -7.12 5.89
CA ILE A 37 -2.39 -6.45 5.88
C ILE A 37 -2.39 -5.38 6.98
N LEU A 38 -1.40 -5.47 7.84
CA LEU A 38 -1.19 -4.62 9.01
C LEU A 38 0.05 -3.73 8.84
N PRO A 39 0.15 -2.60 9.54
CA PRO A 39 1.39 -1.87 9.65
C PRO A 39 2.58 -2.76 9.99
N THR A 40 3.72 -2.51 9.37
CA THR A 40 4.96 -3.31 9.39
C THR A 40 4.96 -4.58 8.54
N ASN A 41 3.83 -5.00 7.99
CA ASN A 41 3.85 -6.07 7.00
C ASN A 41 4.47 -5.58 5.68
N THR A 42 5.13 -6.49 4.99
CA THR A 42 5.50 -6.32 3.58
C THR A 42 4.28 -6.70 2.74
N ALA A 43 3.97 -5.88 1.75
CA ALA A 43 2.78 -6.04 0.93
C ALA A 43 3.04 -5.63 -0.54
N PRO A 44 2.25 -6.13 -1.48
CA PRO A 44 2.37 -5.77 -2.88
C PRO A 44 1.97 -4.32 -3.13
N ILE A 45 2.71 -3.67 -4.00
CA ILE A 45 2.48 -2.32 -4.50
C ILE A 45 2.63 -2.30 -6.03
N ILE A 46 2.00 -1.34 -6.66
CA ILE A 46 2.20 -1.04 -8.09
C ILE A 46 2.96 0.28 -8.19
N GLU A 47 4.04 0.27 -8.91
CA GLU A 47 4.87 1.45 -9.17
C GLU A 47 5.16 1.65 -10.64
N LYS A 48 5.50 2.87 -11.01
CA LYS A 48 5.91 3.21 -12.36
C LYS A 48 7.43 3.02 -12.50
N THR A 49 7.83 2.25 -13.48
CA THR A 49 9.21 2.09 -13.93
C THR A 49 9.39 2.69 -15.33
N GLU A 50 10.60 2.66 -15.88
CA GLU A 50 10.87 3.02 -17.27
C GLU A 50 10.18 2.09 -18.28
N HIS A 51 9.87 0.85 -17.88
CA HIS A 51 9.22 -0.17 -18.70
C HIS A 51 7.69 -0.23 -18.52
N GLY A 52 7.10 0.62 -17.68
CA GLY A 52 5.66 0.64 -17.42
C GLY A 52 5.32 0.42 -15.94
N LEU A 53 4.10 -0.04 -15.68
CA LEU A 53 3.66 -0.36 -14.32
C LEU A 53 4.16 -1.75 -13.91
N GLN A 54 4.75 -1.83 -12.73
CA GLN A 54 5.34 -3.05 -12.17
C GLN A 54 4.76 -3.35 -10.80
N LEU A 55 4.50 -4.64 -10.53
CA LEU A 55 4.19 -5.13 -9.20
C LEU A 55 5.48 -5.41 -8.44
N SER A 56 5.64 -4.82 -7.28
CA SER A 56 6.78 -5.02 -6.38
C SER A 56 6.33 -5.07 -4.92
N LEU A 57 7.26 -5.21 -3.98
CA LEU A 57 6.97 -5.30 -2.55
C LEU A 57 7.48 -4.07 -1.80
N CYS A 58 6.70 -3.63 -0.82
CA CYS A 58 7.07 -2.55 0.06
C CYS A 58 6.56 -2.82 1.48
N LYS A 59 7.34 -2.44 2.49
CA LYS A 59 6.92 -2.57 3.89
C LYS A 59 6.08 -1.36 4.29
N TRP A 60 4.94 -1.62 4.92
CA TRP A 60 4.03 -0.56 5.32
C TRP A 60 4.47 0.18 6.58
N GLY A 61 4.67 1.48 6.43
CA GLY A 61 4.98 2.39 7.53
C GLY A 61 6.48 2.53 7.82
N PHE A 62 6.85 3.68 8.32
CA PHE A 62 8.23 4.04 8.64
C PHE A 62 8.31 4.94 9.88
N HIS A 63 9.49 5.03 10.47
CA HIS A 63 9.75 5.91 11.60
C HIS A 63 10.36 7.22 11.13
N LEU A 64 9.78 8.34 11.55
CA LEU A 64 10.38 9.65 11.34
C LEU A 64 11.50 9.86 12.35
N GLN A 65 12.74 10.12 11.87
CA GLN A 65 13.89 10.56 12.65
C GLN A 65 13.99 9.88 14.03
N LYS A 66 14.55 8.71 14.16
CA LYS A 66 14.75 8.02 15.44
C LYS A 66 13.56 8.00 16.43
N GLY A 67 12.38 8.43 15.94
CA GLY A 67 11.14 8.41 16.72
C GLY A 67 10.63 6.99 16.93
N LYS A 68 10.00 6.75 18.07
CA LYS A 68 9.39 5.46 18.39
C LYS A 68 8.06 5.22 17.65
N ASN A 69 7.47 6.28 17.11
CA ASN A 69 6.14 6.23 16.50
C ASN A 69 6.22 5.82 15.04
N LEU A 70 5.52 4.76 14.69
CA LEU A 70 5.34 4.32 13.32
C LEU A 70 4.35 5.25 12.60
N VAL A 71 4.76 5.80 11.47
CA VAL A 71 3.92 6.58 10.57
C VAL A 71 3.40 5.66 9.48
N ILE A 72 2.09 5.51 9.39
CA ILE A 72 1.42 4.59 8.49
C ILE A 72 0.50 5.28 7.47
N ASN A 73 0.18 6.56 7.71
CA ASN A 73 -0.67 7.36 6.85
C ASN A 73 -0.17 8.81 6.76
N ALA A 74 -0.42 9.44 5.64
CA ALA A 74 -0.24 10.86 5.45
C ALA A 74 -1.59 11.52 5.08
N ARG A 75 -1.83 12.73 5.58
CA ARG A 75 -3.03 13.48 5.22
C ARG A 75 -2.80 14.16 3.88
N ALA A 76 -3.71 13.99 2.94
CA ALA A 76 -3.62 14.55 1.60
C ALA A 76 -3.48 16.10 1.64
N GLU A 77 -4.15 16.74 2.59
CA GLU A 77 -4.18 18.20 2.74
C GLU A 77 -2.82 18.79 3.11
N THR A 78 -1.94 18.01 3.74
CA THR A 78 -0.67 18.51 4.29
C THR A 78 0.55 17.71 3.87
N VAL A 79 0.38 16.67 3.06
CA VAL A 79 1.49 15.76 2.70
C VAL A 79 2.60 16.48 1.94
N LEU A 80 2.24 17.43 1.10
CA LEU A 80 3.20 18.21 0.29
C LEU A 80 4.03 19.21 1.13
N ASP A 81 3.48 19.66 2.27
CA ASP A 81 4.13 20.62 3.14
C ASP A 81 5.13 19.97 4.12
N LYS A 82 5.17 18.64 4.15
CA LYS A 82 6.02 17.89 5.09
C LYS A 82 7.33 17.45 4.44
N PRO A 83 8.48 18.00 4.85
CA PRO A 83 9.78 17.60 4.29
C PRO A 83 10.04 16.09 4.35
N SER A 84 9.54 15.42 5.39
CA SER A 84 9.70 13.97 5.58
C SER A 84 8.97 13.11 4.52
N PHE A 85 8.04 13.71 3.78
CA PHE A 85 7.24 13.00 2.77
C PHE A 85 7.56 13.47 1.34
N SER A 86 8.28 14.60 1.21
CA SER A 86 8.48 15.26 -0.08
C SER A 86 9.14 14.36 -1.12
N ASN A 87 10.19 13.62 -0.73
CA ASN A 87 10.89 12.72 -1.65
C ASN A 87 9.95 11.61 -2.15
N GLY A 88 9.25 10.93 -1.25
CA GLY A 88 8.29 9.88 -1.61
C GLY A 88 7.17 10.40 -2.52
N ILE A 89 6.56 11.54 -2.16
CA ILE A 89 5.44 12.13 -2.94
C ILE A 89 5.88 12.60 -4.33
N TRP A 90 7.06 13.17 -4.46
CA TRP A 90 7.49 13.70 -5.75
C TRP A 90 8.04 12.62 -6.68
N TYR A 91 8.74 11.63 -6.14
CA TYR A 91 9.53 10.70 -6.96
C TYR A 91 9.13 9.23 -6.84
N HIS A 92 8.42 8.84 -5.77
CA HIS A 92 8.15 7.45 -5.45
C HIS A 92 6.67 7.19 -5.12
N ARG A 93 5.79 7.77 -5.92
CA ARG A 93 4.35 7.49 -5.81
C ARG A 93 4.07 6.06 -6.22
N ILE A 94 3.22 5.41 -5.45
CA ILE A 94 2.79 4.05 -5.65
C ILE A 94 1.27 3.94 -5.58
N VAL A 95 0.78 2.81 -6.03
CA VAL A 95 -0.60 2.39 -5.84
C VAL A 95 -0.59 1.10 -5.03
N ILE A 96 -1.45 1.02 -4.02
CA ILE A 96 -1.59 -0.14 -3.16
C ILE A 96 -2.88 -0.85 -3.56
N PRO A 97 -2.80 -2.06 -4.15
CA PRO A 97 -3.99 -2.83 -4.49
C PRO A 97 -4.58 -3.44 -3.22
N ALA A 98 -5.89 -3.34 -3.07
CA ALA A 98 -6.62 -3.88 -1.93
C ALA A 98 -8.00 -4.38 -2.36
N SER A 99 -8.51 -5.43 -1.75
CA SER A 99 -9.90 -5.85 -1.93
C SER A 99 -10.85 -5.00 -1.10
N GLY A 100 -10.34 -4.45 0.00
CA GLY A 100 -11.06 -3.51 0.85
C GLY A 100 -10.20 -3.05 2.02
N PHE A 101 -10.73 -2.13 2.79
CA PHE A 101 -10.06 -1.65 4.02
C PHE A 101 -11.05 -1.49 5.16
N TYR A 102 -10.51 -1.34 6.36
CA TYR A 102 -11.28 -1.23 7.59
C TYR A 102 -11.09 0.12 8.26
N GLU A 103 -12.18 0.65 8.78
CA GLU A 103 -12.18 1.80 9.67
C GLU A 103 -13.07 1.54 10.88
N TRP A 104 -12.72 2.13 12.00
CA TRP A 104 -13.49 2.05 13.23
C TRP A 104 -14.15 3.40 13.52
N ASN A 105 -15.44 3.36 13.78
CA ASN A 105 -16.17 4.56 14.18
C ASN A 105 -15.84 4.95 15.64
N ARG A 106 -16.48 6.02 16.13
CA ARG A 106 -16.29 6.50 17.51
C ARG A 106 -16.74 5.50 18.57
N LEU A 107 -17.65 4.59 18.23
CA LEU A 107 -18.11 3.51 19.10
C LEU A 107 -17.22 2.27 19.02
N ARG A 108 -16.10 2.34 18.28
CA ARG A 108 -15.18 1.23 18.04
C ARG A 108 -15.81 0.06 17.24
N GLU A 109 -16.86 0.33 16.50
CA GLU A 109 -17.43 -0.65 15.58
C GLU A 109 -16.62 -0.66 14.29
N LYS A 110 -16.29 -1.87 13.85
CA LYS A 110 -15.51 -2.10 12.63
C LYS A 110 -16.42 -1.94 11.41
N ASN A 111 -16.03 -1.08 10.50
CA ASN A 111 -16.67 -0.90 9.20
C ASN A 111 -15.73 -1.37 8.10
N THR A 112 -16.25 -2.10 7.14
CA THR A 112 -15.51 -2.57 5.97
C THR A 112 -15.93 -1.74 4.76
N PHE A 113 -14.94 -1.27 4.01
CA PHE A 113 -15.13 -0.47 2.80
C PHE A 113 -14.60 -1.25 1.61
N THR A 114 -15.46 -1.48 0.64
CA THR A 114 -15.16 -2.15 -0.63
C THR A 114 -15.77 -1.37 -1.77
N ARG A 115 -15.38 -1.67 -3.00
CA ARG A 115 -16.10 -1.19 -4.17
C ARG A 115 -17.41 -1.98 -4.32
N SER A 116 -18.43 -1.31 -4.84
CA SER A 116 -19.77 -1.93 -5.03
C SER A 116 -19.77 -3.05 -6.08
N ASP A 117 -18.82 -3.00 -7.02
CA ASP A 117 -18.60 -4.00 -8.07
C ASP A 117 -17.64 -5.13 -7.65
N ALA A 118 -17.20 -5.13 -6.38
CA ALA A 118 -16.21 -6.05 -5.81
C ALA A 118 -14.85 -6.07 -6.53
N SER A 119 -14.57 -5.10 -7.40
CA SER A 119 -13.26 -4.96 -8.05
C SER A 119 -12.19 -4.42 -7.10
N VAL A 120 -10.92 -4.51 -7.50
CA VAL A 120 -9.78 -4.03 -6.70
C VAL A 120 -9.88 -2.53 -6.45
N LEU A 121 -9.65 -2.14 -5.20
CA LEU A 121 -9.39 -0.76 -4.79
C LEU A 121 -7.92 -0.43 -5.05
N TYR A 122 -7.68 0.73 -5.63
CA TYR A 122 -6.35 1.26 -5.85
C TYR A 122 -6.10 2.44 -4.91
N LEU A 123 -5.49 2.16 -3.76
CA LEU A 123 -5.21 3.18 -2.75
C LEU A 123 -3.94 3.94 -3.12
N ALA A 124 -4.00 5.27 -3.03
CA ALA A 124 -2.84 6.12 -3.28
C ALA A 124 -1.82 6.00 -2.13
N GLY A 125 -0.55 5.88 -2.48
CA GLY A 125 0.55 5.82 -1.54
C GLY A 125 1.83 6.42 -2.09
N PHE A 126 2.84 6.42 -1.28
CA PHE A 126 4.22 6.70 -1.65
C PHE A 126 5.16 5.86 -0.80
N CYS A 127 6.35 5.60 -1.30
CA CYS A 127 7.39 4.91 -0.56
C CYS A 127 8.69 5.71 -0.57
N ASP A 128 9.62 5.32 0.30
CA ASP A 128 10.99 5.87 0.33
C ASP A 128 11.92 4.83 0.95
N TRP A 129 13.21 5.13 0.97
CA TRP A 129 14.22 4.30 1.60
C TRP A 129 14.48 4.76 3.03
N PHE A 130 14.29 3.87 3.99
CA PHE A 130 14.56 4.10 5.41
C PHE A 130 15.41 2.94 5.95
N ASP A 131 16.56 3.25 6.53
CA ASP A 131 17.48 2.25 7.10
C ASP A 131 17.82 1.11 6.11
N ASN A 132 18.05 1.43 4.83
CA ASN A 132 18.28 0.50 3.72
C ASN A 132 17.10 -0.44 3.40
N GLU A 133 15.93 -0.18 3.92
CA GLU A 133 14.70 -0.90 3.62
C GLU A 133 13.71 0.01 2.91
N ARG A 134 13.07 -0.50 1.88
CA ARG A 134 12.01 0.22 1.17
C ARG A 134 10.70 0.14 1.95
N ARG A 135 10.17 1.30 2.30
CA ARG A 135 8.95 1.42 3.11
C ARG A 135 7.99 2.42 2.53
#